data_ab1e9f48bef5283cfa78d99f6958e345
#
_entry.id   ab1e9f48bef5283cfa78d99f6958e345
#
_cell.length_a   1.000
_cell.length_b   1.000
_cell.length_c   1.000
_cell.angle_alpha   90.00
_cell.angle_beta   90.00
_cell.angle_gamma   90.00
#
_symmetry.space_group_name_H-M   'P 1'
#
loop_
_entity.id
_entity.type
_entity.pdbx_description
1 polymer ?
#
loop_
_entity_poly.entity_id
_entity_poly.type
_entity_poly.pdbx_seq_one_letter_code
_entity_poly.pdbx_strand_id
1 'polypeptide(L)'
;MDIELARTFLVIVRCGSFIAAAEQLCVTQTTVTARVKNLEMQLNCPLFVRNRAGASLTVHGEHFVHYAHQLLQTWEAARNALPFPESLQVQVRLAAETSLWNPLLKDWFMQLSKQQTHYALQASVFDVDTLCKKLESADLDAVLMHQPHYWPGLQVEQILEEKLVQVQSVQQPDPYIYVDWGRLFRQQHDAVLPEHAHSALRCNLGPLALHTILQEGGRGYFRTRVVEQHIAEGTLERVAHAPEFSWPVYIVYAETQPSEPLQHALSVLKQLMHEDVNWRQSQDRLLY
;
A
#
# COMPACT_ATOMS: atom_id res chain seq x y z
N MET A 1 17.46 -18.81 -18.18
CA MET A 1 17.66 -17.45 -17.63
C MET A 1 17.69 -17.57 -16.12
N ASP A 2 18.64 -16.92 -15.44
CA ASP A 2 18.67 -16.82 -13.99
C ASP A 2 17.68 -15.73 -13.56
N ILE A 3 16.83 -16.00 -12.57
CA ILE A 3 15.82 -15.07 -12.04
C ILE A 3 16.46 -13.78 -11.48
N GLU A 4 17.71 -13.89 -10.98
CA GLU A 4 18.46 -12.75 -10.49
C GLU A 4 18.79 -11.70 -11.58
N LEU A 5 18.79 -12.10 -12.84
CA LEU A 5 18.96 -11.16 -13.96
C LEU A 5 17.73 -10.27 -14.11
N ALA A 6 16.52 -10.87 -14.06
CA ALA A 6 15.26 -10.13 -14.12
C ALA A 6 15.09 -9.22 -12.89
N ARG A 7 15.42 -9.72 -11.68
CA ARG A 7 15.41 -8.94 -10.45
C ARG A 7 16.35 -7.73 -10.53
N THR A 8 17.58 -7.96 -10.99
CA THR A 8 18.57 -6.88 -11.13
C THR A 8 18.11 -5.82 -12.15
N PHE A 9 17.52 -6.26 -13.27
CA PHE A 9 16.96 -5.37 -14.28
C PHE A 9 15.89 -4.44 -13.67
N LEU A 10 14.88 -4.99 -12.97
CA LEU A 10 13.81 -4.22 -12.36
C LEU A 10 14.30 -3.25 -11.27
N VAL A 11 15.30 -3.65 -10.49
CA VAL A 11 15.90 -2.75 -9.48
C VAL A 11 16.58 -1.55 -10.15
N ILE A 12 17.27 -1.75 -11.29
CA ILE A 12 17.86 -0.63 -12.05
C ILE A 12 16.78 0.27 -12.62
N VAL A 13 15.69 -0.28 -13.17
CA VAL A 13 14.53 0.49 -13.68
C VAL A 13 14.01 1.43 -12.59
N ARG A 14 13.85 0.93 -11.38
CA ARG A 14 13.36 1.70 -10.24
C ARG A 14 14.34 2.77 -9.74
N CYS A 15 15.62 2.41 -9.62
CA CYS A 15 16.63 3.31 -9.08
C CYS A 15 17.15 4.33 -10.11
N GLY A 16 16.91 4.09 -11.41
CA GLY A 16 17.49 4.90 -12.50
C GLY A 16 19.02 4.86 -12.58
N SER A 17 19.70 4.02 -11.77
CA SER A 17 21.14 4.01 -11.64
C SER A 17 21.68 2.62 -11.30
N PHE A 18 22.77 2.22 -11.98
CA PHE A 18 23.49 0.97 -11.69
C PHE A 18 24.18 0.99 -10.32
N ILE A 19 24.59 2.16 -9.84
CA ILE A 19 25.22 2.32 -8.53
C ILE A 19 24.19 2.14 -7.43
N ALA A 20 23.08 2.87 -7.51
CA ALA A 20 21.99 2.75 -6.52
C ALA A 20 21.38 1.34 -6.51
N ALA A 21 21.28 0.68 -7.67
CA ALA A 21 20.84 -0.70 -7.75
C ALA A 21 21.82 -1.67 -7.07
N ALA A 22 23.13 -1.43 -7.20
CA ALA A 22 24.14 -2.25 -6.54
C ALA A 22 24.07 -2.14 -4.99
N GLU A 23 23.88 -0.93 -4.48
CA GLU A 23 23.65 -0.67 -3.06
C GLU A 23 22.40 -1.38 -2.55
N GLN A 24 21.28 -1.25 -3.27
CA GLN A 24 20.02 -1.87 -2.88
C GLN A 24 20.07 -3.41 -2.92
N LEU A 25 20.80 -3.99 -3.88
CA LEU A 25 20.97 -5.44 -4.00
C LEU A 25 22.09 -5.99 -3.10
N CYS A 26 22.81 -5.12 -2.36
CA CYS A 26 23.97 -5.48 -1.54
C CYS A 26 25.05 -6.24 -2.34
N VAL A 27 25.31 -5.81 -3.58
CA VAL A 27 26.34 -6.37 -4.48
C VAL A 27 27.20 -5.26 -5.06
N THR A 28 28.30 -5.64 -5.75
CA THR A 28 29.14 -4.64 -6.41
C THR A 28 28.49 -4.13 -7.71
N GLN A 29 28.79 -2.90 -8.12
CA GLN A 29 28.36 -2.34 -9.42
C GLN A 29 28.85 -3.21 -10.60
N THR A 30 30.03 -3.83 -10.46
CA THR A 30 30.56 -4.75 -11.46
C THR A 30 29.63 -5.97 -11.63
N THR A 31 29.11 -6.51 -10.53
CA THR A 31 28.15 -7.63 -10.54
C THR A 31 26.84 -7.21 -11.23
N VAL A 32 26.29 -6.06 -10.90
CA VAL A 32 25.08 -5.52 -11.56
C VAL A 32 25.32 -5.35 -13.06
N THR A 33 26.45 -4.77 -13.43
CA THR A 33 26.82 -4.59 -14.85
C THR A 33 26.96 -5.92 -15.58
N ALA A 34 27.58 -6.93 -14.96
CA ALA A 34 27.73 -8.26 -15.56
C ALA A 34 26.38 -8.96 -15.73
N ARG A 35 25.49 -8.86 -14.73
CA ARG A 35 24.13 -9.41 -14.82
C ARG A 35 23.33 -8.80 -15.96
N VAL A 36 23.33 -7.48 -16.12
CA VAL A 36 22.63 -6.79 -17.20
C VAL A 36 23.21 -7.18 -18.55
N LYS A 37 24.55 -7.17 -18.71
CA LYS A 37 25.17 -7.62 -19.96
C LYS A 37 24.81 -9.06 -20.34
N ASN A 38 24.75 -9.95 -19.36
CA ASN A 38 24.35 -11.34 -19.57
C ASN A 38 22.87 -11.40 -20.02
N LEU A 39 21.98 -10.62 -19.39
CA LEU A 39 20.58 -10.54 -19.78
C LEU A 39 20.40 -10.02 -21.21
N GLU A 40 21.04 -8.89 -21.54
CA GLU A 40 21.03 -8.28 -22.88
C GLU A 40 21.58 -9.25 -23.96
N MET A 41 22.61 -9.99 -23.61
CA MET A 41 23.18 -11.02 -24.49
C MET A 41 22.21 -12.18 -24.71
N GLN A 42 21.51 -12.67 -23.67
CA GLN A 42 20.50 -13.73 -23.80
C GLN A 42 19.29 -13.29 -24.62
N LEU A 43 18.91 -11.99 -24.52
CA LEU A 43 17.78 -11.40 -25.26
C LEU A 43 18.19 -10.87 -26.64
N ASN A 44 19.48 -10.83 -26.93
CA ASN A 44 20.08 -10.32 -28.15
C ASN A 44 19.66 -8.87 -28.48
N CYS A 45 19.41 -8.05 -27.43
CA CYS A 45 19.10 -6.62 -27.57
C CYS A 45 19.52 -5.83 -26.34
N PRO A 46 19.89 -4.53 -26.48
CA PRO A 46 20.17 -3.66 -25.35
C PRO A 46 18.86 -3.29 -24.65
N LEU A 47 18.87 -3.33 -23.32
CA LEU A 47 17.74 -2.94 -22.47
C LEU A 47 17.90 -1.54 -21.87
N PHE A 48 19.15 -1.09 -21.71
CA PHE A 48 19.46 0.23 -21.14
C PHE A 48 20.30 1.08 -22.04
N VAL A 49 20.03 2.40 -22.02
CA VAL A 49 20.93 3.46 -22.49
C VAL A 49 21.58 4.10 -21.26
N ARG A 50 22.92 4.12 -21.24
CA ARG A 50 23.70 4.77 -20.17
C ARG A 50 24.05 6.17 -20.59
N ASN A 51 23.79 7.13 -19.72
CA ASN A 51 24.17 8.53 -19.91
C ASN A 51 24.75 9.09 -18.58
N ARG A 52 25.18 10.36 -18.62
CA ARG A 52 25.74 11.03 -17.42
C ARG A 52 24.71 11.21 -16.28
N ALA A 53 23.42 11.17 -16.59
CA ALA A 53 22.32 11.30 -15.63
C ALA A 53 21.91 9.95 -15.00
N GLY A 54 22.42 8.82 -15.52
CA GLY A 54 22.07 7.49 -15.00
C GLY A 54 21.81 6.45 -16.09
N ALA A 55 20.79 5.64 -15.90
CA ALA A 55 20.33 4.61 -16.82
C ALA A 55 18.86 4.86 -17.20
N SER A 56 18.57 4.88 -18.49
CA SER A 56 17.22 4.92 -19.04
C SER A 56 16.94 3.67 -19.85
N LEU A 57 15.67 3.28 -19.95
CA LEU A 57 15.28 2.11 -20.76
C LEU A 57 15.40 2.41 -22.26
N THR A 58 15.70 1.39 -23.01
CA THR A 58 15.44 1.35 -24.46
C THR A 58 13.99 0.95 -24.71
N VAL A 59 13.50 1.03 -25.95
CA VAL A 59 12.19 0.49 -26.35
C VAL A 59 12.08 -0.99 -25.99
N HIS A 60 13.14 -1.77 -26.16
CA HIS A 60 13.19 -3.18 -25.77
C HIS A 60 13.16 -3.35 -24.25
N GLY A 61 13.83 -2.45 -23.51
CA GLY A 61 13.79 -2.41 -22.06
C GLY A 61 12.38 -2.15 -21.53
N GLU A 62 11.66 -1.19 -22.10
CA GLU A 62 10.27 -0.86 -21.74
C GLU A 62 9.36 -2.08 -21.94
N HIS A 63 9.48 -2.76 -23.06
CA HIS A 63 8.73 -4.00 -23.33
C HIS A 63 9.11 -5.13 -22.36
N PHE A 64 10.39 -5.25 -22.00
CA PHE A 64 10.86 -6.31 -21.12
C PHE A 64 10.42 -6.14 -19.66
N VAL A 65 10.10 -4.93 -19.22
CA VAL A 65 9.62 -4.67 -17.82
C VAL A 65 8.46 -5.60 -17.46
N HIS A 66 7.46 -5.69 -18.34
CA HIS A 66 6.30 -6.55 -18.12
C HIS A 66 6.69 -8.02 -17.95
N TYR A 67 7.54 -8.55 -18.84
CA TYR A 67 8.01 -9.95 -18.77
C TYR A 67 8.88 -10.21 -17.54
N ALA A 68 9.70 -9.24 -17.14
CA ALA A 68 10.54 -9.36 -15.94
C ALA A 68 9.68 -9.49 -14.67
N HIS A 69 8.60 -8.70 -14.56
CA HIS A 69 7.64 -8.84 -13.47
C HIS A 69 6.94 -10.21 -13.48
N GLN A 70 6.47 -10.67 -14.64
CA GLN A 70 5.85 -11.99 -14.77
C GLN A 70 6.77 -13.13 -14.34
N LEU A 71 8.03 -13.08 -14.73
CA LEU A 71 9.03 -14.08 -14.35
C LEU A 71 9.24 -14.13 -12.84
N LEU A 72 9.38 -12.97 -12.18
CA LEU A 72 9.50 -12.93 -10.73
C LEU A 72 8.24 -13.46 -10.04
N GLN A 73 7.07 -13.06 -10.49
CA GLN A 73 5.79 -13.54 -9.93
C GLN A 73 5.65 -15.05 -10.06
N THR A 74 5.96 -15.61 -11.25
CA THR A 74 5.89 -17.06 -11.48
C THR A 74 6.88 -17.81 -10.59
N TRP A 75 8.10 -17.28 -10.43
CA TRP A 75 9.11 -17.88 -9.55
C TRP A 75 8.69 -17.87 -8.08
N GLU A 76 8.21 -16.72 -7.58
CA GLU A 76 7.75 -16.61 -6.19
C GLU A 76 6.50 -17.46 -5.95
N ALA A 77 5.57 -17.52 -6.91
CA ALA A 77 4.43 -18.42 -6.85
C ALA A 77 4.88 -19.89 -6.73
N ALA A 78 5.83 -20.32 -7.56
CA ALA A 78 6.39 -21.67 -7.49
C ALA A 78 7.10 -21.93 -6.14
N ARG A 79 7.93 -20.99 -5.68
CA ARG A 79 8.64 -21.10 -4.41
C ARG A 79 7.69 -21.20 -3.21
N ASN A 80 6.59 -20.47 -3.26
CA ASN A 80 5.59 -20.45 -2.20
C ASN A 80 4.62 -21.65 -2.26
N ALA A 81 4.45 -22.28 -3.42
CA ALA A 81 3.61 -23.47 -3.59
C ALA A 81 4.28 -24.77 -3.11
N LEU A 82 5.60 -24.86 -3.11
CA LEU A 82 6.32 -26.13 -2.90
C LEU A 82 6.43 -26.64 -1.46
N PRO A 83 6.36 -25.84 -0.36
CA PRO A 83 6.43 -26.37 1.01
C PRO A 83 5.08 -26.56 1.70
N PHE A 84 3.93 -26.44 1.00
CA PHE A 84 2.62 -26.50 1.66
C PHE A 84 2.14 -27.93 1.93
N PRO A 85 1.38 -28.16 3.04
CA PRO A 85 0.63 -29.39 3.25
C PRO A 85 -0.28 -29.68 2.05
N GLU A 86 -0.45 -30.96 1.71
CA GLU A 86 -1.26 -31.41 0.55
C GLU A 86 -2.68 -30.82 0.48
N SER A 87 -3.19 -30.28 1.60
CA SER A 87 -4.53 -29.67 1.71
C SER A 87 -4.60 -28.19 1.32
N LEU A 88 -3.47 -27.47 1.21
CA LEU A 88 -3.40 -26.02 0.95
C LEU A 88 -2.38 -25.74 -0.17
N GLN A 89 -2.85 -25.83 -1.41
CA GLN A 89 -1.96 -25.74 -2.59
C GLN A 89 -1.54 -24.30 -2.97
N VAL A 90 -2.25 -23.26 -2.47
CA VAL A 90 -2.02 -21.86 -2.84
C VAL A 90 -2.16 -20.97 -1.63
N GLN A 91 -1.40 -19.90 -1.56
CA GLN A 91 -1.51 -18.83 -0.56
C GLN A 91 -1.91 -17.51 -1.21
N VAL A 92 -2.81 -16.76 -0.57
CA VAL A 92 -3.12 -15.37 -0.91
C VAL A 92 -2.57 -14.47 0.19
N ARG A 93 -1.67 -13.58 -0.19
CA ARG A 93 -0.93 -12.67 0.70
C ARG A 93 -1.45 -11.26 0.52
N LEU A 94 -2.24 -10.81 1.47
CA LEU A 94 -2.86 -9.50 1.51
C LEU A 94 -2.08 -8.57 2.44
N ALA A 95 -2.01 -7.30 2.09
CA ALA A 95 -1.47 -6.33 3.01
C ALA A 95 -2.16 -4.97 2.89
N ALA A 96 -1.94 -4.11 3.89
CA ALA A 96 -2.41 -2.74 3.89
C ALA A 96 -1.39 -1.82 4.56
N GLU A 97 -1.45 -0.55 4.23
CA GLU A 97 -0.77 0.45 5.06
C GLU A 97 -1.46 0.59 6.43
N THR A 98 -0.69 1.10 7.40
CA THR A 98 -1.11 1.16 8.80
C THR A 98 -2.46 1.84 9.01
N SER A 99 -2.82 2.81 8.19
CA SER A 99 -4.10 3.52 8.27
C SER A 99 -5.31 2.67 7.82
N LEU A 100 -5.09 1.59 7.07
CA LEU A 100 -6.14 0.79 6.43
C LEU A 100 -6.34 -0.61 7.02
N TRP A 101 -5.54 -1.00 8.06
CA TRP A 101 -5.69 -2.34 8.64
C TRP A 101 -7.06 -2.53 9.32
N ASN A 102 -7.55 -1.49 10.00
CA ASN A 102 -8.85 -1.50 10.66
C ASN A 102 -9.70 -0.31 10.15
N PRO A 103 -10.90 -0.57 9.68
CA PRO A 103 -11.55 -1.87 9.60
C PRO A 103 -11.29 -2.65 8.29
N LEU A 104 -10.78 -2.01 7.24
CA LEU A 104 -10.85 -2.50 5.87
C LEU A 104 -10.13 -3.84 5.66
N LEU A 105 -8.82 -3.93 5.96
CA LEU A 105 -8.09 -5.20 5.83
C LEU A 105 -8.65 -6.27 6.76
N LYS A 106 -8.98 -5.89 8.00
CA LYS A 106 -9.57 -6.78 8.99
C LYS A 106 -10.85 -7.42 8.49
N ASP A 107 -11.79 -6.61 8.01
CA ASP A 107 -13.11 -7.09 7.58
C ASP A 107 -12.99 -7.93 6.31
N TRP A 108 -12.11 -7.54 5.38
CA TRP A 108 -11.79 -8.34 4.20
C TRP A 108 -11.21 -9.71 4.57
N PHE A 109 -10.19 -9.74 5.44
CA PHE A 109 -9.58 -10.98 5.92
C PHE A 109 -10.60 -11.88 6.63
N MET A 110 -11.42 -11.31 7.51
CA MET A 110 -12.44 -12.06 8.25
C MET A 110 -13.53 -12.62 7.34
N GLN A 111 -13.94 -11.86 6.31
CA GLN A 111 -14.95 -12.35 5.36
C GLN A 111 -14.40 -13.51 4.52
N LEU A 112 -13.16 -13.40 4.06
CA LEU A 112 -12.48 -14.50 3.35
C LEU A 112 -12.32 -15.74 4.24
N SER A 113 -11.91 -15.57 5.49
CA SER A 113 -11.71 -16.69 6.42
C SER A 113 -12.99 -17.47 6.74
N LYS A 114 -14.15 -16.81 6.70
CA LYS A 114 -15.47 -17.47 6.92
C LYS A 114 -15.91 -18.34 5.75
N GLN A 115 -15.40 -18.10 4.55
CA GLN A 115 -15.83 -18.79 3.32
C GLN A 115 -15.16 -20.16 3.11
N GLN A 116 -14.40 -20.68 4.09
CA GLN A 116 -13.70 -21.97 4.03
C GLN A 116 -12.94 -22.15 2.71
N THR A 117 -12.06 -21.19 2.41
CA THR A 117 -11.28 -21.18 1.19
C THR A 117 -10.30 -22.37 1.12
N HIS A 118 -10.07 -22.91 -0.07
CA HIS A 118 -9.09 -23.97 -0.31
C HIS A 118 -7.65 -23.45 -0.44
N TYR A 119 -7.39 -22.22 0.00
CA TYR A 119 -6.09 -21.58 -0.02
C TYR A 119 -5.75 -20.95 1.34
N ALA A 120 -4.47 -20.84 1.62
CA ALA A 120 -4.00 -20.18 2.82
C ALA A 120 -4.14 -18.66 2.67
N LEU A 121 -4.54 -17.99 3.77
CA LEU A 121 -4.62 -16.54 3.84
C LEU A 121 -3.54 -15.99 4.74
N GLN A 122 -2.83 -14.97 4.27
CA GLN A 122 -1.92 -14.18 5.07
C GLN A 122 -2.32 -12.72 4.97
N ALA A 123 -2.38 -12.01 6.11
CA ALA A 123 -2.57 -10.57 6.15
C ALA A 123 -1.41 -9.91 6.89
N SER A 124 -0.94 -8.78 6.39
CA SER A 124 0.18 -8.04 6.96
C SER A 124 -0.05 -6.53 6.87
N VAL A 125 0.62 -5.77 7.72
CA VAL A 125 0.57 -4.31 7.72
C VAL A 125 1.99 -3.77 7.62
N PHE A 126 2.22 -2.85 6.67
CA PHE A 126 3.53 -2.24 6.44
C PHE A 126 3.38 -0.75 6.10
N ASP A 127 4.49 -0.05 6.09
CA ASP A 127 4.60 1.27 5.46
C ASP A 127 4.52 1.17 3.93
N VAL A 128 4.19 2.30 3.28
CA VAL A 128 3.97 2.36 1.82
C VAL A 128 5.20 1.89 1.04
N ASP A 129 6.41 2.28 1.44
CA ASP A 129 7.64 1.92 0.73
C ASP A 129 7.91 0.41 0.80
N THR A 130 7.63 -0.21 1.95
CA THR A 130 7.74 -1.66 2.14
C THR A 130 6.68 -2.40 1.34
N LEU A 131 5.44 -1.90 1.31
CA LEU A 131 4.35 -2.47 0.50
C LEU A 131 4.71 -2.47 -0.99
N CYS A 132 5.20 -1.35 -1.52
CA CYS A 132 5.63 -1.24 -2.91
C CYS A 132 6.73 -2.26 -3.25
N LYS A 133 7.77 -2.34 -2.41
CA LYS A 133 8.87 -3.30 -2.60
C LYS A 133 8.38 -4.75 -2.61
N LYS A 134 7.46 -5.09 -1.70
CA LYS A 134 6.92 -6.45 -1.58
C LYS A 134 5.96 -6.82 -2.71
N LEU A 135 5.22 -5.86 -3.27
CA LEU A 135 4.46 -6.07 -4.51
C LEU A 135 5.38 -6.31 -5.70
N GLU A 136 6.44 -5.50 -5.85
CA GLU A 136 7.42 -5.64 -6.93
C GLU A 136 8.17 -6.98 -6.87
N SER A 137 8.52 -7.44 -5.67
CA SER A 137 9.17 -8.74 -5.46
C SER A 137 8.21 -9.92 -5.50
N ALA A 138 6.90 -9.69 -5.71
CA ALA A 138 5.84 -10.70 -5.62
C ALA A 138 5.77 -11.41 -4.25
N ASP A 139 6.23 -10.77 -3.18
CA ASP A 139 6.04 -11.23 -1.81
C ASP A 139 4.62 -10.96 -1.28
N LEU A 140 3.86 -10.09 -1.96
CA LEU A 140 2.44 -9.80 -1.72
C LEU A 140 1.66 -9.91 -3.02
N ASP A 141 0.40 -10.35 -2.92
CA ASP A 141 -0.47 -10.54 -4.07
C ASP A 141 -1.41 -9.35 -4.28
N ALA A 142 -1.89 -8.73 -3.19
CA ALA A 142 -2.71 -7.52 -3.25
C ALA A 142 -2.48 -6.63 -2.02
N VAL A 143 -2.55 -5.33 -2.22
CA VAL A 143 -2.24 -4.32 -1.20
C VAL A 143 -3.25 -3.19 -1.21
N LEU A 144 -3.71 -2.78 -0.03
CA LEU A 144 -4.53 -1.59 0.18
C LEU A 144 -3.64 -0.40 0.57
N MET A 145 -3.77 0.71 -0.17
CA MET A 145 -2.99 1.93 0.11
C MET A 145 -3.72 3.19 -0.36
N HIS A 146 -3.33 4.35 0.19
CA HIS A 146 -3.87 5.65 -0.21
C HIS A 146 -3.10 6.30 -1.37
N GLN A 147 -1.79 6.03 -1.48
CA GLN A 147 -0.93 6.66 -2.46
C GLN A 147 -0.19 5.60 -3.29
N PRO A 148 -0.87 4.98 -4.28
CA PRO A 148 -0.23 3.98 -5.11
C PRO A 148 0.83 4.62 -6.01
N HIS A 149 1.95 3.92 -6.16
CA HIS A 149 2.88 4.21 -7.24
C HIS A 149 2.42 3.44 -8.48
N TYR A 150 2.39 4.12 -9.61
CA TYR A 150 2.04 3.49 -10.89
C TYR A 150 3.29 2.89 -11.52
N TRP A 151 3.37 1.57 -11.56
CA TRP A 151 4.45 0.82 -12.20
C TRP A 151 3.90 -0.03 -13.33
N PRO A 152 4.63 -0.19 -14.42
CA PRO A 152 4.26 -1.16 -15.44
C PRO A 152 4.13 -2.56 -14.81
N GLY A 153 3.01 -3.25 -15.07
CA GLY A 153 2.74 -4.58 -14.55
C GLY A 153 1.91 -4.62 -13.26
N LEU A 154 1.48 -3.46 -12.73
CA LEU A 154 0.54 -3.39 -11.62
C LEU A 154 -0.79 -2.80 -12.07
N GLN A 155 -1.86 -3.41 -11.61
CA GLN A 155 -3.22 -2.88 -11.69
C GLN A 155 -3.49 -2.04 -10.44
N VAL A 156 -3.98 -0.83 -10.64
CA VAL A 156 -4.36 0.10 -9.58
C VAL A 156 -5.83 0.46 -9.77
N GLU A 157 -6.67 0.08 -8.80
CA GLU A 157 -8.09 0.39 -8.82
C GLU A 157 -8.45 1.23 -7.59
N GLN A 158 -9.13 2.36 -7.78
CA GLN A 158 -9.73 3.09 -6.66
C GLN A 158 -10.97 2.34 -6.20
N ILE A 159 -10.99 1.95 -4.92
CA ILE A 159 -12.10 1.18 -4.35
C ILE A 159 -12.98 2.00 -3.41
N LEU A 160 -12.47 3.14 -2.94
CA LEU A 160 -13.17 3.95 -1.97
C LEU A 160 -12.76 5.43 -2.12
N GLU A 161 -13.76 6.31 -2.08
CA GLU A 161 -13.55 7.75 -1.89
C GLU A 161 -13.66 8.07 -0.40
N GLU A 162 -12.60 8.60 0.19
CA GLU A 162 -12.55 8.99 1.59
C GLU A 162 -11.95 10.39 1.75
N LYS A 163 -12.22 11.04 2.88
CA LYS A 163 -11.68 12.36 3.20
C LYS A 163 -11.10 12.36 4.61
N LEU A 164 -10.10 13.19 4.81
CA LEU A 164 -9.66 13.61 6.13
C LEU A 164 -10.37 14.91 6.48
N VAL A 165 -11.06 14.91 7.62
CA VAL A 165 -11.80 16.04 8.15
C VAL A 165 -11.26 16.42 9.52
N GLN A 166 -11.25 17.71 9.82
CA GLN A 166 -10.86 18.17 11.15
C GLN A 166 -12.04 18.02 12.12
N VAL A 167 -11.77 17.35 13.23
CA VAL A 167 -12.72 17.22 14.33
C VAL A 167 -12.07 17.69 15.62
N GLN A 168 -12.92 18.06 16.58
CA GLN A 168 -12.54 18.47 17.92
C GLN A 168 -13.46 17.85 18.97
N SER A 169 -12.92 17.69 20.17
CA SER A 169 -13.72 17.34 21.35
C SER A 169 -14.70 18.50 21.67
N VAL A 170 -15.96 18.14 21.89
CA VAL A 170 -17.00 19.13 22.26
C VAL A 170 -16.72 19.77 23.63
N GLN A 171 -16.07 19.02 24.54
CA GLN A 171 -15.76 19.50 25.89
C GLN A 171 -14.49 20.34 25.94
N GLN A 172 -13.43 19.89 25.26
CA GLN A 172 -12.09 20.47 25.32
C GLN A 172 -11.46 20.47 23.92
N PRO A 173 -11.57 21.56 23.12
CA PRO A 173 -11.13 21.60 21.74
C PRO A 173 -9.60 21.70 21.54
N ASP A 174 -8.84 21.97 22.58
CA ASP A 174 -7.38 22.06 22.54
C ASP A 174 -6.73 20.95 23.38
N PRO A 175 -5.52 20.51 23.06
CA PRO A 175 -4.60 21.01 22.02
C PRO A 175 -4.86 20.45 20.62
N TYR A 176 -4.16 21.01 19.60
CA TYR A 176 -4.10 20.40 18.27
C TYR A 176 -3.14 19.21 18.28
N ILE A 177 -3.62 18.04 17.84
CA ILE A 177 -2.85 16.83 17.68
C ILE A 177 -2.59 16.60 16.18
N TYR A 178 -1.34 16.74 15.77
CA TYR A 178 -0.92 16.51 14.39
C TYR A 178 -0.80 15.01 14.13
N VAL A 179 -1.72 14.46 13.32
CA VAL A 179 -1.65 13.07 12.86
C VAL A 179 -0.97 13.06 11.50
N ASP A 180 0.16 12.40 11.41
CA ASP A 180 0.91 12.26 10.16
C ASP A 180 0.31 11.14 9.30
N TRP A 181 -0.53 11.52 8.35
CA TRP A 181 -1.13 10.61 7.38
C TRP A 181 -0.23 10.31 6.17
N GLY A 182 1.02 10.77 6.17
CA GLY A 182 1.98 10.54 5.10
C GLY A 182 2.33 11.80 4.30
N ARG A 183 3.18 11.61 3.29
CA ARG A 183 3.82 12.72 2.57
C ARG A 183 2.84 13.69 1.92
N LEU A 184 1.81 13.18 1.25
CA LEU A 184 0.83 14.02 0.55
C LEU A 184 0.04 14.88 1.54
N PHE A 185 -0.40 14.28 2.64
CA PHE A 185 -1.09 15.01 3.71
C PHE A 185 -0.21 16.11 4.28
N ARG A 186 1.04 15.81 4.64
CA ARG A 186 1.98 16.83 5.13
C ARG A 186 2.09 18.01 4.17
N GLN A 187 2.29 17.76 2.89
CA GLN A 187 2.41 18.82 1.89
C GLN A 187 1.15 19.68 1.80
N GLN A 188 -0.03 19.08 1.77
CA GLN A 188 -1.30 19.79 1.67
C GLN A 188 -1.65 20.53 2.97
N HIS A 189 -1.52 19.84 4.10
CA HIS A 189 -1.82 20.37 5.42
C HIS A 189 -0.92 21.56 5.76
N ASP A 190 0.40 21.42 5.63
CA ASP A 190 1.35 22.46 6.03
C ASP A 190 1.28 23.68 5.10
N ALA A 191 0.77 23.52 3.88
CA ALA A 191 0.52 24.64 2.97
C ALA A 191 -0.71 25.49 3.38
N VAL A 192 -1.74 24.87 3.98
CA VAL A 192 -3.00 25.54 4.33
C VAL A 192 -3.11 25.87 5.82
N LEU A 193 -2.38 25.13 6.68
CA LEU A 193 -2.38 25.26 8.14
C LEU A 193 -0.95 25.33 8.71
N PRO A 194 -0.13 26.29 8.27
CA PRO A 194 1.29 26.34 8.65
C PRO A 194 1.49 26.50 10.18
N GLU A 195 0.56 27.08 10.89
CA GLU A 195 0.58 27.24 12.35
C GLU A 195 0.51 25.88 13.08
N HIS A 196 -0.04 24.85 12.45
CA HIS A 196 -0.15 23.51 13.01
C HIS A 196 0.95 22.55 12.53
N ALA A 197 1.78 22.97 11.58
CA ALA A 197 2.88 22.16 11.04
C ALA A 197 3.90 21.71 12.11
N HIS A 198 4.03 22.50 13.19
CA HIS A 198 4.95 22.25 14.31
C HIS A 198 4.21 22.03 15.64
N SER A 199 3.04 21.39 15.60
CA SER A 199 2.30 21.05 16.83
C SER A 199 3.17 20.28 17.83
N ALA A 200 3.00 20.58 19.13
CA ALA A 200 3.71 19.92 20.23
C ALA A 200 3.33 18.42 20.37
N LEU A 201 2.08 18.08 20.00
CA LEU A 201 1.60 16.69 19.99
C LEU A 201 1.55 16.19 18.54
N ARG A 202 2.36 15.18 18.27
CA ARG A 202 2.47 14.57 16.92
C ARG A 202 2.52 13.06 17.03
N CYS A 203 1.78 12.37 16.17
CA CYS A 203 1.85 10.93 16.03
C CYS A 203 1.57 10.52 14.56
N ASN A 204 1.87 9.30 14.21
CA ASN A 204 1.56 8.71 12.90
C ASN A 204 0.54 7.57 13.01
N LEU A 205 -0.14 7.47 14.14
CA LEU A 205 -1.15 6.44 14.42
C LEU A 205 -2.48 7.12 14.77
N GLY A 206 -3.41 7.13 13.80
CA GLY A 206 -4.73 7.77 13.95
C GLY A 206 -5.52 7.27 15.17
N PRO A 207 -5.62 5.96 15.45
CA PRO A 207 -6.29 5.45 16.64
C PRO A 207 -5.74 5.98 17.96
N LEU A 208 -4.42 6.15 18.08
CA LEU A 208 -3.80 6.75 19.27
C LEU A 208 -4.25 8.21 19.45
N ALA A 209 -4.18 9.00 18.37
CA ALA A 209 -4.61 10.41 18.42
C ALA A 209 -6.10 10.53 18.76
N LEU A 210 -6.95 9.71 18.13
CA LEU A 210 -8.38 9.72 18.39
C LEU A 210 -8.68 9.38 19.85
N HIS A 211 -8.07 8.30 20.36
CA HIS A 211 -8.21 7.92 21.77
C HIS A 211 -7.80 9.06 22.70
N THR A 212 -6.66 9.71 22.43
CA THR A 212 -6.22 10.87 23.22
C THR A 212 -7.26 11.99 23.20
N ILE A 213 -7.81 12.33 22.03
CA ILE A 213 -8.85 13.38 21.93
C ILE A 213 -10.12 13.01 22.69
N LEU A 214 -10.54 11.75 22.63
CA LEU A 214 -11.74 11.29 23.34
C LEU A 214 -11.57 11.28 24.85
N GLN A 215 -10.36 11.07 25.37
CA GLN A 215 -10.08 11.03 26.82
C GLN A 215 -9.69 12.40 27.39
N GLU A 216 -8.78 13.09 26.72
CA GLU A 216 -8.12 14.30 27.26
C GLU A 216 -8.57 15.59 26.54
N GLY A 217 -9.35 15.44 25.46
CA GLY A 217 -9.68 16.55 24.58
C GLY A 217 -8.65 16.81 23.49
N GLY A 218 -8.92 17.83 22.68
CA GLY A 218 -8.08 18.22 21.56
C GLY A 218 -8.82 18.23 20.23
N ARG A 219 -8.06 18.49 19.17
CA ARG A 219 -8.54 18.48 17.77
C ARG A 219 -7.48 17.93 16.83
N GLY A 220 -7.91 17.38 15.69
CA GLY A 220 -7.00 16.85 14.70
C GLY A 220 -7.74 16.38 13.44
N TYR A 221 -7.00 15.88 12.46
CA TYR A 221 -7.54 15.36 11.22
C TYR A 221 -7.71 13.86 11.27
N PHE A 222 -8.90 13.39 10.89
CA PHE A 222 -9.24 11.96 10.86
C PHE A 222 -10.07 11.63 9.63
N ARG A 223 -10.06 10.35 9.25
CA ARG A 223 -10.92 9.85 8.18
C ARG A 223 -12.38 10.01 8.58
N THR A 224 -13.21 10.46 7.65
CA THR A 224 -14.63 10.73 7.89
C THR A 224 -15.33 9.56 8.56
N ARG A 225 -15.11 8.33 8.05
CA ARG A 225 -15.75 7.11 8.55
C ARG A 225 -15.40 6.78 9.99
N VAL A 226 -14.18 7.09 10.42
CA VAL A 226 -13.71 6.80 11.78
C VAL A 226 -14.36 7.71 12.82
N VAL A 227 -14.70 8.95 12.45
CA VAL A 227 -15.22 9.94 13.40
C VAL A 227 -16.74 10.16 13.32
N GLU A 228 -17.40 9.62 12.29
CA GLU A 228 -18.82 9.85 12.03
C GLU A 228 -19.71 9.44 13.21
N GLN A 229 -19.41 8.33 13.86
CA GLN A 229 -20.15 7.87 15.03
C GLN A 229 -19.94 8.80 16.23
N HIS A 230 -18.70 9.14 16.54
CA HIS A 230 -18.37 10.05 17.63
C HIS A 230 -19.03 11.41 17.46
N ILE A 231 -19.20 11.86 16.20
CA ILE A 231 -19.97 13.05 15.87
C ILE A 231 -21.47 12.81 16.13
N ALA A 232 -22.01 11.67 15.71
CA ALA A 232 -23.42 11.34 15.94
C ALA A 232 -23.74 11.18 17.44
N GLU A 233 -22.81 10.69 18.24
CA GLU A 233 -22.91 10.59 19.69
C GLU A 233 -22.69 11.92 20.43
N GLY A 234 -22.25 12.97 19.72
CA GLY A 234 -21.98 14.29 20.30
C GLY A 234 -20.72 14.38 21.16
N THR A 235 -19.81 13.39 21.06
CA THR A 235 -18.49 13.44 21.74
C THR A 235 -17.48 14.27 20.96
N LEU A 236 -17.58 14.25 19.63
CA LEU A 236 -16.80 15.05 18.71
C LEU A 236 -17.71 15.94 17.86
N GLU A 237 -17.17 17.02 17.34
CA GLU A 237 -17.80 17.85 16.32
C GLU A 237 -16.82 18.19 15.20
N ARG A 238 -17.32 18.48 14.01
CA ARG A 238 -16.50 18.99 12.91
C ARG A 238 -16.13 20.44 13.17
N VAL A 239 -14.86 20.76 12.93
CA VAL A 239 -14.39 22.15 12.99
C VAL A 239 -14.94 22.89 11.76
N ALA A 240 -15.75 23.94 12.02
CA ALA A 240 -16.36 24.72 10.95
C ALA A 240 -15.31 25.40 10.06
N HIS A 241 -15.53 25.34 8.74
CA HIS A 241 -14.65 25.92 7.71
C HIS A 241 -13.22 25.38 7.67
N ALA A 242 -12.91 24.31 8.41
CA ALA A 242 -11.63 23.63 8.26
C ALA A 242 -11.49 22.99 6.87
N PRO A 243 -10.32 23.07 6.22
CA PRO A 243 -10.10 22.43 4.94
C PRO A 243 -10.27 20.91 5.04
N GLU A 244 -10.84 20.29 3.99
CA GLU A 244 -10.93 18.83 3.86
C GLU A 244 -9.88 18.36 2.86
N PHE A 245 -9.29 17.18 3.11
CA PHE A 245 -8.31 16.58 2.22
C PHE A 245 -8.88 15.31 1.61
N SER A 246 -8.86 15.17 0.28
CA SER A 246 -9.24 13.92 -0.40
C SER A 246 -8.23 12.83 -0.04
N TRP A 247 -8.75 11.65 0.36
CA TRP A 247 -7.93 10.56 0.87
C TRP A 247 -8.42 9.19 0.33
N PRO A 248 -8.46 9.01 -1.00
CA PRO A 248 -9.00 7.82 -1.62
C PRO A 248 -8.20 6.56 -1.26
N VAL A 249 -8.86 5.42 -1.28
CA VAL A 249 -8.26 4.11 -1.06
C VAL A 249 -8.18 3.34 -2.36
N TYR A 250 -7.03 2.75 -2.60
CA TYR A 250 -6.74 1.94 -3.78
C TYR A 250 -6.41 0.51 -3.39
N ILE A 251 -6.81 -0.42 -4.22
CA ILE A 251 -6.27 -1.78 -4.26
C ILE A 251 -5.24 -1.86 -5.37
N VAL A 252 -4.08 -2.42 -5.06
CA VAL A 252 -2.97 -2.62 -6.01
C VAL A 252 -2.59 -4.08 -6.04
N TYR A 253 -2.52 -4.66 -7.23
CA TYR A 253 -2.15 -6.05 -7.46
C TYR A 253 -1.48 -6.22 -8.83
N ALA A 254 -0.92 -7.40 -9.13
CA ALA A 254 -0.26 -7.61 -10.41
C ALA A 254 -1.26 -7.58 -11.59
N GLU A 255 -0.88 -6.92 -12.69
CA GLU A 255 -1.68 -6.79 -13.92
C GLU A 255 -1.85 -8.11 -14.68
N THR A 256 -0.95 -9.05 -14.50
CA THR A 256 -1.08 -10.40 -15.05
C THR A 256 -2.32 -11.09 -14.49
N GLN A 257 -2.95 -11.94 -15.31
CA GLN A 257 -4.18 -12.67 -14.92
C GLN A 257 -4.08 -13.13 -13.45
N PRO A 258 -4.82 -12.53 -12.51
CA PRO A 258 -4.75 -12.92 -11.12
C PRO A 258 -5.11 -14.41 -11.00
N SER A 259 -4.46 -15.14 -10.11
CA SER A 259 -4.83 -16.52 -9.81
C SER A 259 -6.30 -16.59 -9.37
N GLU A 260 -6.95 -17.72 -9.58
CA GLU A 260 -8.34 -17.93 -9.15
C GLU A 260 -8.56 -17.55 -7.66
N PRO A 261 -7.68 -17.92 -6.70
CA PRO A 261 -7.77 -17.47 -5.31
C PRO A 261 -7.68 -15.96 -5.15
N LEU A 262 -6.81 -15.28 -5.91
CA LEU A 262 -6.72 -13.81 -5.85
C LEU A 262 -7.95 -13.14 -6.46
N GLN A 263 -8.48 -13.66 -7.58
CA GLN A 263 -9.73 -13.16 -8.17
C GLN A 263 -10.88 -13.27 -7.18
N HIS A 264 -10.98 -14.41 -6.47
CA HIS A 264 -11.97 -14.60 -5.42
C HIS A 264 -11.78 -13.58 -4.29
N ALA A 265 -10.56 -13.39 -3.80
CA ALA A 265 -10.26 -12.41 -2.76
C ALA A 265 -10.65 -10.98 -3.18
N LEU A 266 -10.33 -10.57 -4.41
CA LEU A 266 -10.70 -9.26 -4.97
C LEU A 266 -12.22 -9.11 -5.11
N SER A 267 -12.93 -10.17 -5.50
CA SER A 267 -14.40 -10.14 -5.60
C SER A 267 -15.07 -9.92 -4.24
N VAL A 268 -14.57 -10.57 -3.19
CA VAL A 268 -15.05 -10.38 -1.82
C VAL A 268 -14.80 -8.95 -1.34
N LEU A 269 -13.64 -8.36 -1.66
CA LEU A 269 -13.37 -6.95 -1.35
C LEU A 269 -14.37 -6.03 -2.04
N LYS A 270 -14.65 -6.25 -3.33
CA LYS A 270 -15.62 -5.44 -4.09
C LYS A 270 -17.04 -5.58 -3.52
N GLN A 271 -17.45 -6.78 -3.11
CA GLN A 271 -18.74 -6.99 -2.43
C GLN A 271 -18.82 -6.22 -1.11
N LEU A 272 -17.77 -6.29 -0.27
CA LEU A 272 -17.69 -5.50 0.97
C LEU A 272 -17.85 -4.00 0.71
N MET A 273 -17.29 -3.49 -0.38
CA MET A 273 -17.42 -2.07 -0.74
C MET A 273 -18.84 -1.71 -1.25
N HIS A 274 -19.53 -2.62 -1.92
CA HIS A 274 -20.92 -2.40 -2.38
C HIS A 274 -21.97 -2.53 -1.28
N GLU A 275 -21.75 -3.41 -0.30
CA GLU A 275 -22.61 -3.56 0.88
C GLU A 275 -22.46 -2.39 1.88
N ASP A 276 -21.64 -1.44 1.56
CA ASP A 276 -21.08 -0.38 2.40
C ASP A 276 -22.09 0.69 2.87
N VAL A 277 -23.35 0.57 2.50
CA VAL A 277 -24.45 1.34 3.13
C VAL A 277 -24.62 0.93 4.61
N ASN A 278 -24.28 -0.32 4.96
CA ASN A 278 -24.31 -0.84 6.33
C ASN A 278 -22.95 -0.83 7.03
N TRP A 279 -21.88 -0.50 6.34
CA TRP A 279 -20.51 -0.48 6.88
C TRP A 279 -20.34 0.52 8.02
N ARG A 280 -21.13 1.58 7.98
CA ARG A 280 -21.16 2.64 8.98
C ARG A 280 -21.57 2.14 10.37
N GLN A 281 -22.33 1.04 10.45
CA GLN A 281 -22.88 0.53 11.72
C GLN A 281 -22.03 -0.53 12.40
N SER A 282 -21.07 -1.16 11.72
CA SER A 282 -20.26 -2.25 12.30
C SER A 282 -18.93 -1.82 12.91
N GLN A 283 -18.52 -0.57 12.74
CA GLN A 283 -17.22 -0.07 13.23
C GLN A 283 -17.14 0.07 14.75
N ASP A 284 -18.26 0.10 15.43
CA ASP A 284 -18.35 0.65 16.78
C ASP A 284 -18.00 -0.28 17.92
N ARG A 285 -17.85 -1.56 17.65
CA ARG A 285 -17.72 -2.54 18.74
C ARG A 285 -16.30 -3.03 19.00
N LEU A 286 -15.28 -2.68 18.22
CA LEU A 286 -13.98 -3.37 18.28
C LEU A 286 -12.76 -2.44 18.18
N LEU A 287 -12.85 -1.18 18.55
CA LEU A 287 -11.68 -0.30 18.65
C LEU A 287 -10.96 -0.38 20.01
N TYR A 288 -11.37 -1.26 20.89
CA TYR A 288 -10.81 -1.40 22.24
C TYR A 288 -10.51 -2.84 22.57
#